data_f105a44bef9c974e268811a699856b5e
#
_entry.id   f105a44bef9c974e268811a699856b5e
#
_cell.length_a   1.000
_cell.length_b   1.000
_cell.length_c   1.000
_cell.angle_alpha   90.00
_cell.angle_beta   90.00
_cell.angle_gamma   90.00
#
_symmetry.space_group_name_H-M   'P 1'
#
loop_
_entity.id
_entity.type
_entity.pdbx_description
1 polymer ?
#
loop_
_entity_poly.entity_id
_entity_poly.type
_entity_poly.pdbx_seq_one_letter_code
_entity_poly.pdbx_strand_id
1 'polypeptide(L)'
;MKKSFNYLMVFAIAASMFASCSKKDESNSSAQAEKEDLPLVEVETANNETVDQTSEYTATVEAYKTNNIMSNNGCRIKRMLVDVGSHVSAGQRVVILDDVNVATQHAAIDQQRIQLANAKRDLERAKQLVKVGGGTQQNVDQLQAAYDSQVRAIQSSSRTLSTMSENTVLTSPISGVVTERNYQAGDLPSGLPILVIEQQNPLKVVVAVNETEMASVKNGMPVTVAFDTYPGETFNGRVSLIHPSVDVNTRTFQVEVTIENRANKVHSGMFARVTFNFGRNTGVVISDLAVQKQTGSGVRYVYTLESNGTVKYREVEVGRRIGNRYEIKSGVSAGTRVVTKGQTRLTNGTKVQLAK
;
A
#
# COMPACT_ATOMS: atom_id res chain seq x y z
N MET A 1 -45.87 0.68 41.89
CA MET A 1 -46.92 -0.38 42.07
C MET A 1 -46.19 -1.68 42.39
N LYS A 2 -46.20 -2.03 43.71
CA LYS A 2 -46.83 -3.26 44.29
C LYS A 2 -46.19 -4.55 43.76
N LYS A 3 -45.68 -5.50 44.53
CA LYS A 3 -45.78 -5.99 45.95
C LYS A 3 -44.66 -7.03 46.11
N SER A 4 -43.78 -6.99 47.07
CA SER A 4 -43.79 -7.62 48.41
C SER A 4 -44.46 -8.97 48.48
N PHE A 5 -43.71 -10.03 48.92
CA PHE A 5 -44.20 -10.87 50.02
C PHE A 5 -43.07 -11.75 50.61
N ASN A 6 -42.92 -11.63 51.87
CA ASN A 6 -42.18 -12.41 52.86
C ASN A 6 -42.62 -13.88 52.88
N TYR A 7 -41.71 -14.79 53.33
CA TYR A 7 -42.07 -15.71 54.42
C TYR A 7 -40.83 -16.22 55.19
N LEU A 8 -40.85 -15.99 56.42
CA LEU A 8 -40.01 -16.35 57.56
C LEU A 8 -40.58 -17.63 58.21
N MET A 9 -39.78 -18.62 58.63
CA MET A 9 -40.06 -19.58 59.78
C MET A 9 -38.83 -20.52 59.93
N VAL A 10 -38.00 -20.38 60.91
CA VAL A 10 -37.99 -20.62 62.37
C VAL A 10 -38.33 -22.07 62.76
N PHE A 11 -37.45 -22.64 63.59
CA PHE A 11 -37.48 -23.70 64.65
C PHE A 11 -36.45 -24.82 64.39
N ALA A 12 -35.40 -24.96 65.12
CA ALA A 12 -35.01 -25.09 66.55
C ALA A 12 -34.94 -26.57 67.01
N ILE A 13 -33.78 -26.93 67.56
CA ILE A 13 -33.47 -27.80 68.72
C ILE A 13 -33.64 -29.33 68.57
N ALA A 14 -32.53 -30.04 68.75
CA ALA A 14 -32.36 -30.99 69.84
C ALA A 14 -30.92 -31.54 69.95
N ALA A 15 -30.37 -31.31 71.10
CA ALA A 15 -29.10 -31.90 71.59
C ALA A 15 -29.41 -33.30 72.16
N SER A 16 -28.48 -34.26 72.02
CA SER A 16 -28.32 -35.34 72.98
C SER A 16 -26.86 -35.82 72.96
N MET A 17 -26.28 -35.66 74.13
CA MET A 17 -25.01 -36.23 74.58
C MET A 17 -25.12 -37.76 74.66
N PHE A 18 -24.04 -38.48 74.36
CA PHE A 18 -23.61 -39.62 75.09
C PHE A 18 -22.07 -39.77 75.02
N ALA A 19 -21.47 -39.72 76.21
CA ALA A 19 -20.13 -40.04 76.44
C ALA A 19 -19.98 -41.54 76.59
N SER A 20 -18.90 -42.15 76.11
CA SER A 20 -18.30 -43.36 76.73
C SER A 20 -16.86 -43.59 76.37
N CYS A 21 -16.09 -43.68 77.33
CA CYS A 21 -14.75 -44.09 77.67
C CYS A 21 -13.93 -45.00 76.70
N SER A 22 -12.65 -44.63 76.61
CA SER A 22 -11.43 -45.40 76.89
C SER A 22 -11.16 -46.74 76.18
N LYS A 23 -10.10 -46.67 75.29
CA LYS A 23 -8.97 -47.64 75.51
C LYS A 23 -7.74 -47.10 74.72
N LYS A 24 -6.66 -47.10 75.45
CA LYS A 24 -5.27 -46.89 75.09
C LYS A 24 -4.78 -48.14 74.39
N ASP A 25 -4.36 -48.06 73.13
CA ASP A 25 -3.43 -49.02 72.53
C ASP A 25 -2.35 -48.23 71.78
N GLU A 26 -1.14 -48.36 72.23
CA GLU A 26 0.08 -48.01 71.57
C GLU A 26 0.25 -48.93 70.35
N SER A 27 0.37 -48.38 69.15
CA SER A 27 1.13 -49.03 68.11
C SER A 27 1.55 -48.05 66.99
N ASN A 28 2.81 -47.85 66.92
CA ASN A 28 3.60 -47.68 65.68
C ASN A 28 3.22 -46.59 64.75
N SER A 29 3.75 -45.40 64.96
CA SER A 29 3.90 -44.36 63.92
C SER A 29 4.96 -44.82 62.92
N SER A 30 4.58 -45.54 61.89
CA SER A 30 5.32 -45.56 60.65
C SER A 30 5.06 -44.23 59.93
N ALA A 31 6.04 -43.33 59.96
CA ALA A 31 6.07 -42.18 59.11
C ALA A 31 6.02 -42.67 57.68
N GLN A 32 4.81 -42.70 57.06
CA GLN A 32 4.66 -42.66 55.64
C GLN A 32 5.14 -41.28 55.19
N ALA A 33 6.32 -41.23 54.61
CA ALA A 33 6.74 -40.10 53.80
C ALA A 33 5.67 -39.89 52.76
N GLU A 34 4.88 -38.82 52.94
CA GLU A 34 3.97 -38.31 51.94
C GLU A 34 4.82 -38.08 50.67
N LYS A 35 4.66 -38.92 49.68
CA LYS A 35 5.24 -38.65 48.35
C LYS A 35 4.65 -37.33 47.88
N GLU A 36 5.43 -36.26 48.08
CA GLU A 36 5.11 -34.98 47.40
C GLU A 36 4.84 -35.29 45.93
N ASP A 37 3.60 -35.14 45.54
CA ASP A 37 3.17 -35.28 44.12
C ASP A 37 3.71 -34.08 43.36
N LEU A 38 5.01 -34.18 43.00
CA LEU A 38 5.72 -33.11 42.33
C LEU A 38 5.11 -32.90 40.93
N PRO A 39 4.75 -31.65 40.56
CA PRO A 39 4.26 -31.36 39.23
C PRO A 39 5.21 -31.85 38.15
N LEU A 40 4.66 -32.60 37.17
CA LEU A 40 5.42 -33.10 36.03
C LEU A 40 5.51 -31.98 34.97
N VAL A 41 6.72 -31.64 34.54
CA VAL A 41 6.96 -30.57 33.58
C VAL A 41 7.85 -31.05 32.43
N GLU A 42 7.53 -30.54 31.20
CA GLU A 42 8.44 -30.61 30.06
C GLU A 42 9.25 -29.32 29.98
N VAL A 43 10.52 -29.44 29.63
CA VAL A 43 11.41 -28.28 29.49
C VAL A 43 12.10 -28.28 28.12
N GLU A 44 12.36 -27.10 27.63
CA GLU A 44 13.15 -26.83 26.40
C GLU A 44 14.34 -25.95 26.82
N THR A 45 15.49 -26.16 26.17
CA THR A 45 16.65 -25.28 26.37
C THR A 45 16.53 -24.09 25.40
N ALA A 46 16.61 -22.89 25.94
CA ALA A 46 16.65 -21.67 25.15
C ALA A 46 17.97 -21.61 24.38
N ASN A 47 17.89 -21.52 23.06
CA ASN A 47 19.07 -21.53 22.20
C ASN A 47 19.18 -20.19 21.43
N ASN A 48 20.44 -19.82 21.11
CA ASN A 48 20.67 -18.77 20.13
C ASN A 48 20.38 -19.32 18.73
N GLU A 49 19.46 -18.71 18.04
CA GLU A 49 19.17 -19.02 16.64
C GLU A 49 19.30 -17.76 15.78
N THR A 50 19.78 -17.95 14.58
CA THR A 50 19.79 -16.88 13.57
C THR A 50 18.45 -16.90 12.85
N VAL A 51 17.72 -15.81 12.99
CA VAL A 51 16.35 -15.70 12.50
C VAL A 51 16.27 -14.62 11.45
N ASP A 52 15.60 -14.92 10.34
CA ASP A 52 15.29 -13.92 9.32
C ASP A 52 14.29 -12.92 9.87
N GLN A 53 14.63 -11.64 9.79
CA GLN A 53 13.77 -10.53 10.20
C GLN A 53 12.87 -10.15 9.04
N THR A 54 11.75 -10.86 8.87
CA THR A 54 10.79 -10.62 7.79
C THR A 54 9.51 -9.99 8.31
N SER A 55 8.92 -9.10 7.51
CA SER A 55 7.55 -8.60 7.72
C SER A 55 6.76 -8.71 6.44
N GLU A 56 5.53 -9.19 6.56
CA GLU A 56 4.59 -9.35 5.46
C GLU A 56 3.47 -8.32 5.56
N TYR A 57 3.17 -7.66 4.45
CA TYR A 57 2.13 -6.65 4.32
C TYR A 57 1.23 -6.95 3.13
N THR A 58 -0.05 -6.65 3.27
CA THR A 58 -0.97 -6.62 2.14
C THR A 58 -0.77 -5.35 1.33
N ALA A 59 -0.92 -5.46 0.02
CA ALA A 59 -0.65 -4.39 -0.91
C ALA A 59 -1.61 -4.45 -2.09
N THR A 60 -1.73 -3.33 -2.81
CA THR A 60 -2.50 -3.24 -4.05
C THR A 60 -1.56 -2.99 -5.21
N VAL A 61 -1.82 -3.69 -6.31
CA VAL A 61 -1.11 -3.46 -7.57
C VAL A 61 -1.72 -2.28 -8.29
N GLU A 62 -0.89 -1.38 -8.75
CA GLU A 62 -1.27 -0.25 -9.59
C GLU A 62 -0.47 -0.25 -10.89
N ALA A 63 -1.02 0.34 -11.91
CA ALA A 63 -0.26 0.64 -13.13
C ALA A 63 0.95 1.53 -12.80
N TYR A 64 2.07 1.29 -13.46
CA TYR A 64 3.26 2.13 -13.26
C TYR A 64 3.01 3.60 -13.62
N LYS A 65 2.27 3.81 -14.71
CA LYS A 65 1.75 5.11 -15.14
C LYS A 65 0.36 4.94 -15.67
N THR A 66 -0.54 5.84 -15.31
CA THR A 66 -1.89 5.96 -15.86
C THR A 66 -2.02 7.29 -16.58
N ASN A 67 -2.56 7.27 -17.78
CA ASN A 67 -2.84 8.47 -18.54
C ASN A 67 -4.29 8.53 -19.00
N ASN A 68 -4.95 9.62 -18.65
CA ASN A 68 -6.32 9.92 -19.00
C ASN A 68 -6.35 10.78 -20.29
N ILE A 69 -6.74 10.20 -21.39
CA ILE A 69 -6.90 10.92 -22.66
C ILE A 69 -8.20 11.71 -22.62
N MET A 70 -8.10 13.02 -22.63
CA MET A 70 -9.24 13.95 -22.57
C MET A 70 -9.24 14.87 -23.78
N SER A 71 -10.41 15.38 -24.14
CA SER A 71 -10.56 16.44 -25.12
C SER A 71 -10.74 17.79 -24.44
N ASN A 72 -9.94 18.77 -24.81
CA ASN A 72 -10.03 20.13 -24.27
C ASN A 72 -10.92 21.06 -25.14
N ASN A 73 -11.35 20.61 -26.35
CA ASN A 73 -11.93 21.47 -27.35
C ASN A 73 -13.46 21.37 -27.48
N GLY A 74 -14.11 20.50 -26.69
CA GLY A 74 -15.54 20.25 -26.79
C GLY A 74 -15.96 19.77 -28.21
N CYS A 75 -15.05 19.10 -28.95
CA CYS A 75 -15.31 18.54 -30.25
C CYS A 75 -15.87 17.13 -30.15
N ARG A 76 -16.78 16.78 -31.10
CA ARG A 76 -17.33 15.43 -31.20
C ARG A 76 -16.24 14.44 -31.65
N ILE A 77 -16.34 13.20 -31.18
CA ILE A 77 -15.44 12.13 -31.60
C ILE A 77 -15.82 11.71 -33.03
N LYS A 78 -14.90 11.92 -33.97
CA LYS A 78 -15.08 11.51 -35.38
C LYS A 78 -14.80 10.02 -35.54
N ARG A 79 -13.73 9.53 -34.91
CA ARG A 79 -13.32 8.13 -35.01
C ARG A 79 -12.46 7.70 -33.80
N MET A 80 -12.73 6.52 -33.30
CA MET A 80 -11.86 5.79 -32.35
C MET A 80 -10.92 4.88 -33.15
N LEU A 81 -9.63 4.89 -32.85
CA LEU A 81 -8.61 4.09 -33.56
C LEU A 81 -8.19 2.86 -32.74
N VAL A 82 -8.55 2.81 -31.46
CA VAL A 82 -8.20 1.76 -30.54
C VAL A 82 -9.41 1.38 -29.68
N ASP A 83 -9.39 0.19 -29.11
CA ASP A 83 -10.42 -0.32 -28.21
C ASP A 83 -9.82 -0.79 -26.88
N VAL A 84 -10.66 -1.10 -25.90
CA VAL A 84 -10.24 -1.71 -24.62
C VAL A 84 -9.45 -2.98 -24.88
N GLY A 85 -8.32 -3.15 -24.18
CA GLY A 85 -7.38 -4.25 -24.39
C GLY A 85 -6.33 -4.01 -25.50
N SER A 86 -6.47 -2.94 -26.30
CA SER A 86 -5.49 -2.61 -27.35
C SER A 86 -4.17 -2.15 -26.74
N HIS A 87 -3.05 -2.66 -27.25
CA HIS A 87 -1.72 -2.15 -26.95
C HIS A 87 -1.44 -0.90 -27.78
N VAL A 88 -0.94 0.14 -27.13
CA VAL A 88 -0.58 1.41 -27.75
C VAL A 88 0.86 1.80 -27.44
N SER A 89 1.52 2.43 -28.39
CA SER A 89 2.86 3.00 -28.22
C SER A 89 2.78 4.50 -27.90
N ALA A 90 3.79 5.04 -27.23
CA ALA A 90 3.91 6.50 -27.04
C ALA A 90 3.94 7.20 -28.41
N GLY A 91 3.15 8.29 -28.55
CA GLY A 91 2.96 9.03 -29.79
C GLY A 91 1.93 8.41 -30.76
N GLN A 92 1.40 7.22 -30.50
CA GLN A 92 0.38 6.59 -31.34
C GLN A 92 -0.93 7.37 -31.27
N ARG A 93 -1.54 7.61 -32.44
CA ARG A 93 -2.86 8.24 -32.55
C ARG A 93 -3.93 7.27 -32.04
N VAL A 94 -4.77 7.73 -31.11
CA VAL A 94 -5.80 6.90 -30.47
C VAL A 94 -7.21 7.36 -30.75
N VAL A 95 -7.43 8.70 -30.91
CA VAL A 95 -8.72 9.28 -31.18
C VAL A 95 -8.58 10.39 -32.22
N ILE A 96 -9.53 10.48 -33.11
CA ILE A 96 -9.69 11.60 -34.06
C ILE A 96 -10.99 12.30 -33.69
N LEU A 97 -10.88 13.59 -33.38
CA LEU A 97 -12.00 14.48 -33.12
C LEU A 97 -12.48 15.14 -34.42
N ASP A 98 -13.66 15.75 -34.38
CA ASP A 98 -14.21 16.50 -35.49
C ASP A 98 -13.37 17.75 -35.76
N ASP A 99 -13.14 18.05 -37.05
CA ASP A 99 -12.29 19.12 -37.57
C ASP A 99 -13.07 20.32 -38.07
N VAL A 100 -14.41 20.40 -37.87
CA VAL A 100 -15.25 21.49 -38.33
C VAL A 100 -14.72 22.87 -37.91
N ASN A 101 -14.32 23.02 -36.65
CA ASN A 101 -13.76 24.27 -36.15
C ASN A 101 -12.40 24.62 -36.79
N VAL A 102 -11.61 23.63 -37.13
CA VAL A 102 -10.33 23.77 -37.84
C VAL A 102 -10.58 24.22 -39.26
N ALA A 103 -11.55 23.62 -39.97
CA ALA A 103 -11.96 23.99 -41.34
C ALA A 103 -12.49 25.43 -41.39
N THR A 104 -13.30 25.83 -40.42
CA THR A 104 -13.82 27.21 -40.32
C THR A 104 -12.69 28.22 -40.11
N GLN A 105 -11.72 27.91 -39.23
CA GLN A 105 -10.57 28.77 -39.00
C GLN A 105 -9.64 28.87 -40.22
N HIS A 106 -9.47 27.78 -40.96
CA HIS A 106 -8.76 27.79 -42.25
C HIS A 106 -9.40 28.77 -43.23
N ALA A 107 -10.74 28.70 -43.44
CA ALA A 107 -11.47 29.61 -44.31
C ALA A 107 -11.31 31.08 -43.89
N ALA A 108 -11.34 31.37 -42.58
CA ALA A 108 -11.11 32.71 -42.04
C ALA A 108 -9.70 33.23 -42.35
N ILE A 109 -8.66 32.39 -42.21
CA ILE A 109 -7.29 32.75 -42.56
C ILE A 109 -7.14 33.01 -44.07
N ASP A 110 -7.78 32.22 -44.92
CA ASP A 110 -7.73 32.43 -46.37
C ASP A 110 -8.35 33.75 -46.74
N GLN A 111 -9.47 34.15 -46.12
CA GLN A 111 -10.06 35.48 -46.29
C GLN A 111 -9.06 36.60 -45.86
N GLN A 112 -8.40 36.45 -44.71
CA GLN A 112 -7.38 37.42 -44.26
C GLN A 112 -6.20 37.49 -45.22
N ARG A 113 -5.76 36.39 -45.83
CA ARG A 113 -4.70 36.37 -46.86
C ARG A 113 -5.07 37.18 -48.10
N ILE A 114 -6.34 37.10 -48.53
CA ILE A 114 -6.86 37.92 -49.66
C ILE A 114 -6.77 39.41 -49.31
N GLN A 115 -7.18 39.79 -48.07
CA GLN A 115 -7.08 41.18 -47.59
C GLN A 115 -5.62 41.67 -47.54
N LEU A 116 -4.72 40.84 -47.05
CA LEU A 116 -3.29 41.13 -47.00
C LEU A 116 -2.72 41.34 -48.41
N ALA A 117 -3.11 40.51 -49.38
CA ALA A 117 -2.68 40.67 -50.78
C ALA A 117 -3.16 42.00 -51.39
N ASN A 118 -4.36 42.47 -51.00
CA ASN A 118 -4.86 43.76 -51.41
C ASN A 118 -4.06 44.91 -50.76
N ALA A 119 -3.89 44.87 -49.46
CA ALA A 119 -3.11 45.84 -48.71
C ALA A 119 -1.66 45.95 -49.22
N LYS A 120 -1.04 44.81 -49.58
CA LYS A 120 0.30 44.79 -50.21
C LYS A 120 0.30 45.53 -51.53
N ARG A 121 -0.70 45.32 -52.44
CA ARG A 121 -0.80 46.00 -53.71
C ARG A 121 -1.01 47.49 -53.54
N ASP A 122 -1.82 47.92 -52.59
CA ASP A 122 -2.07 49.30 -52.30
C ASP A 122 -0.82 50.01 -51.81
N LEU A 123 -0.08 49.37 -50.89
CA LEU A 123 1.21 49.84 -50.38
C LEU A 123 2.25 49.99 -51.52
N GLU A 124 2.38 48.99 -52.39
CA GLU A 124 3.30 49.02 -53.53
C GLU A 124 2.95 50.17 -54.52
N ARG A 125 1.66 50.35 -54.77
CA ARG A 125 1.21 51.47 -55.58
C ARG A 125 1.54 52.83 -54.96
N ALA A 126 1.32 53.00 -53.65
CA ALA A 126 1.66 54.23 -52.95
C ALA A 126 3.16 54.49 -52.95
N LYS A 127 4.01 53.45 -52.72
CA LYS A 127 5.47 53.58 -52.84
C LYS A 127 5.94 54.00 -54.20
N GLN A 128 5.29 53.52 -55.29
CA GLN A 128 5.58 53.94 -56.71
C GLN A 128 5.20 55.38 -56.94
N LEU A 129 3.99 55.80 -56.48
CA LEU A 129 3.53 57.20 -56.63
C LEU A 129 4.45 58.20 -55.92
N VAL A 130 4.94 57.91 -54.72
CA VAL A 130 5.91 58.77 -54.02
C VAL A 130 7.20 58.91 -54.83
N LYS A 131 7.71 57.82 -55.44
CA LYS A 131 8.94 57.85 -56.27
C LYS A 131 8.84 58.82 -57.47
N VAL A 132 7.64 59.04 -58.03
CA VAL A 132 7.41 59.93 -59.13
C VAL A 132 6.83 61.29 -58.72
N GLY A 133 6.83 61.56 -57.37
CA GLY A 133 6.34 62.86 -56.88
C GLY A 133 4.83 63.03 -56.80
N GLY A 134 4.03 61.92 -57.01
CA GLY A 134 2.57 61.95 -57.04
C GLY A 134 1.91 61.48 -55.70
N GLY A 135 2.68 61.30 -54.64
CA GLY A 135 2.17 60.84 -53.36
C GLY A 135 2.88 61.43 -52.17
N THR A 136 2.40 61.18 -50.96
CA THR A 136 3.03 61.61 -49.66
C THR A 136 3.63 60.42 -48.88
N GLN A 137 4.77 60.64 -48.21
CA GLN A 137 5.40 59.66 -47.36
C GLN A 137 4.46 59.22 -46.24
N GLN A 138 3.68 60.15 -45.68
CA GLN A 138 2.67 59.87 -44.66
C GLN A 138 1.66 58.76 -45.08
N ASN A 139 1.22 58.82 -46.37
CA ASN A 139 0.32 57.79 -46.87
C ASN A 139 0.99 56.41 -46.99
N VAL A 140 2.27 56.37 -47.40
CA VAL A 140 3.07 55.13 -47.44
C VAL A 140 3.21 54.57 -46.05
N ASP A 141 3.52 55.40 -45.04
CA ASP A 141 3.68 54.95 -43.65
C ASP A 141 2.38 54.41 -43.06
N GLN A 142 1.23 55.02 -43.37
CA GLN A 142 -0.09 54.52 -42.96
C GLN A 142 -0.40 53.16 -43.60
N LEU A 143 -0.17 52.99 -44.91
CA LEU A 143 -0.42 51.71 -45.60
C LEU A 143 0.59 50.64 -45.15
N GLN A 144 1.82 51.00 -44.84
CA GLN A 144 2.80 50.09 -44.26
C GLN A 144 2.34 49.59 -42.88
N ALA A 145 1.87 50.50 -42.03
CA ALA A 145 1.37 50.14 -40.70
C ALA A 145 0.10 49.20 -40.82
N ALA A 146 -0.80 49.47 -41.75
CA ALA A 146 -1.97 48.63 -42.04
C ALA A 146 -1.54 47.23 -42.53
N TYR A 147 -0.58 47.16 -43.46
CA TYR A 147 -0.04 45.90 -43.94
C TYR A 147 0.60 45.09 -42.82
N ASP A 148 1.48 45.70 -41.99
CA ASP A 148 2.17 45.05 -40.89
C ASP A 148 1.18 44.56 -39.80
N SER A 149 0.09 45.30 -39.59
CA SER A 149 -0.99 44.89 -38.68
C SER A 149 -1.68 43.61 -39.18
N GLN A 150 -1.98 43.52 -40.48
CA GLN A 150 -2.59 42.35 -41.07
C GLN A 150 -1.65 41.13 -41.09
N VAL A 151 -0.34 41.33 -41.30
CA VAL A 151 0.65 40.26 -41.18
C VAL A 151 0.63 39.67 -39.79
N ARG A 152 0.64 40.54 -38.75
CA ARG A 152 0.57 40.06 -37.34
C ARG A 152 -0.75 39.36 -37.04
N ALA A 153 -1.87 39.82 -37.55
CA ALA A 153 -3.17 39.18 -37.39
C ALA A 153 -3.20 37.76 -37.98
N ILE A 154 -2.68 37.58 -39.20
CA ILE A 154 -2.56 36.24 -39.82
C ILE A 154 -1.63 35.32 -39.03
N GLN A 155 -0.49 35.84 -38.57
CA GLN A 155 0.43 35.05 -37.74
C GLN A 155 -0.23 34.54 -36.43
N SER A 156 -1.01 35.41 -35.77
CA SER A 156 -1.79 35.04 -34.59
C SER A 156 -2.83 34.00 -34.93
N SER A 157 -3.64 34.22 -35.97
CA SER A 157 -4.67 33.26 -36.41
C SER A 157 -4.07 31.92 -36.84
N SER A 158 -2.88 31.92 -37.47
CA SER A 158 -2.19 30.68 -37.87
C SER A 158 -1.67 29.88 -36.66
N ARG A 159 -1.19 30.56 -35.59
CA ARG A 159 -0.81 29.88 -34.33
C ARG A 159 -2.03 29.24 -33.67
N THR A 160 -3.13 29.96 -33.57
CA THR A 160 -4.39 29.42 -33.06
C THR A 160 -4.83 28.19 -33.84
N LEU A 161 -4.76 28.24 -35.20
CA LEU A 161 -5.07 27.11 -36.05
C LEU A 161 -4.17 25.89 -35.78
N SER A 162 -2.86 26.09 -35.65
CA SER A 162 -1.94 25.00 -35.33
C SER A 162 -2.31 24.30 -34.02
N THR A 163 -2.55 25.08 -32.95
CA THR A 163 -2.99 24.53 -31.65
C THR A 163 -4.35 23.80 -31.76
N MET A 164 -5.30 24.36 -32.53
CA MET A 164 -6.60 23.68 -32.75
C MET A 164 -6.41 22.37 -33.50
N SER A 165 -5.55 22.35 -34.52
CA SER A 165 -5.28 21.18 -35.35
C SER A 165 -4.58 20.07 -34.56
N GLU A 166 -3.61 20.42 -33.72
CA GLU A 166 -2.95 19.48 -32.84
C GLU A 166 -3.91 18.81 -31.84
N ASN A 167 -4.91 19.56 -31.36
CA ASN A 167 -5.93 19.08 -30.45
C ASN A 167 -7.05 18.25 -31.09
N THR A 168 -7.09 18.13 -32.41
CA THR A 168 -8.08 17.26 -33.10
C THR A 168 -7.62 15.81 -33.24
N VAL A 169 -6.33 15.54 -33.04
CA VAL A 169 -5.77 14.18 -33.08
C VAL A 169 -5.13 13.87 -31.71
N LEU A 170 -5.83 13.09 -30.89
CA LEU A 170 -5.32 12.72 -29.61
C LEU A 170 -4.36 11.52 -29.73
N THR A 171 -3.20 11.66 -29.10
CA THR A 171 -2.13 10.64 -29.09
C THR A 171 -1.91 10.13 -27.67
N SER A 172 -1.44 8.90 -27.56
CA SER A 172 -1.01 8.36 -26.27
C SER A 172 0.37 8.94 -25.88
N PRO A 173 0.53 9.57 -24.71
CA PRO A 173 1.84 10.02 -24.25
C PRO A 173 2.71 8.89 -23.67
N ILE A 174 2.14 7.72 -23.41
CA ILE A 174 2.81 6.56 -22.85
C ILE A 174 2.56 5.31 -23.70
N SER A 175 3.48 4.35 -23.60
CA SER A 175 3.21 3.00 -24.12
C SER A 175 2.48 2.19 -23.05
N GLY A 176 1.42 1.48 -23.40
CA GLY A 176 0.60 0.75 -22.45
C GLY A 176 -0.59 0.03 -23.10
N VAL A 177 -1.57 -0.30 -22.30
CA VAL A 177 -2.82 -0.94 -22.70
C VAL A 177 -3.99 -0.01 -22.40
N VAL A 178 -4.96 0.04 -23.28
CA VAL A 178 -6.22 0.77 -23.05
C VAL A 178 -7.06 -0.05 -22.06
N THR A 179 -7.31 0.51 -20.87
CA THR A 179 -8.09 -0.17 -19.82
C THR A 179 -9.54 0.27 -19.80
N GLU A 180 -9.83 1.53 -20.19
CA GLU A 180 -11.19 2.07 -20.21
C GLU A 180 -11.47 2.86 -21.46
N ARG A 181 -12.71 2.80 -21.91
CA ARG A 181 -13.26 3.62 -22.98
C ARG A 181 -14.65 4.08 -22.57
N ASN A 182 -14.81 5.39 -22.35
CA ASN A 182 -16.04 5.97 -21.83
C ASN A 182 -16.95 6.55 -22.93
N TYR A 183 -16.44 6.72 -24.15
CA TYR A 183 -17.17 7.33 -25.27
C TYR A 183 -16.99 6.54 -26.56
N GLN A 184 -17.89 6.79 -27.51
CA GLN A 184 -17.89 6.18 -28.83
C GLN A 184 -17.76 7.24 -29.93
N ALA A 185 -17.56 6.79 -31.18
CA ALA A 185 -17.61 7.68 -32.33
C ALA A 185 -19.02 8.31 -32.45
N GLY A 186 -19.06 9.63 -32.63
CA GLY A 186 -20.29 10.43 -32.62
C GLY A 186 -20.58 11.11 -31.28
N ASP A 187 -20.01 10.69 -30.17
CA ASP A 187 -20.24 11.32 -28.88
C ASP A 187 -19.50 12.66 -28.72
N LEU A 188 -20.03 13.49 -27.83
CA LEU A 188 -19.41 14.73 -27.37
C LEU A 188 -18.85 14.50 -25.96
N PRO A 189 -17.51 14.36 -25.79
CA PRO A 189 -16.91 14.06 -24.47
C PRO A 189 -17.15 15.20 -23.49
N SER A 190 -17.55 14.85 -22.25
CA SER A 190 -17.74 15.80 -21.17
C SER A 190 -17.52 15.11 -19.82
N GLY A 191 -16.59 15.65 -19.02
CA GLY A 191 -16.35 15.26 -17.62
C GLY A 191 -15.53 14.00 -17.40
N LEU A 192 -15.62 12.98 -18.25
CA LEU A 192 -14.82 11.74 -18.14
C LEU A 192 -13.69 11.70 -19.19
N PRO A 193 -12.61 10.97 -18.94
CA PRO A 193 -11.61 10.69 -19.97
C PRO A 193 -12.21 9.87 -21.10
N ILE A 194 -11.81 10.16 -22.34
CA ILE A 194 -12.24 9.39 -23.51
C ILE A 194 -11.70 7.97 -23.44
N LEU A 195 -10.41 7.85 -23.11
CA LEU A 195 -9.68 6.60 -22.89
C LEU A 195 -8.81 6.71 -21.65
N VAL A 196 -8.64 5.60 -20.94
CA VAL A 196 -7.61 5.43 -19.92
C VAL A 196 -6.56 4.46 -20.47
N ILE A 197 -5.30 4.86 -20.42
CA ILE A 197 -4.16 4.05 -20.87
C ILE A 197 -3.24 3.79 -19.69
N GLU A 198 -2.96 2.53 -19.44
CA GLU A 198 -2.11 2.09 -18.33
C GLU A 198 -0.85 1.39 -18.82
N GLN A 199 0.28 1.79 -18.23
CA GLN A 199 1.53 1.06 -18.39
C GLN A 199 1.54 -0.12 -17.44
N GLN A 200 1.42 -1.35 -17.98
CA GLN A 200 1.32 -2.60 -17.23
C GLN A 200 2.67 -3.34 -17.08
N ASN A 201 3.73 -2.81 -17.65
CA ASN A 201 5.09 -3.34 -17.48
C ASN A 201 6.12 -2.20 -17.50
N PRO A 202 6.87 -1.98 -16.39
CA PRO A 202 6.66 -2.64 -15.08
C PRO A 202 5.32 -2.27 -14.45
N LEU A 203 4.97 -2.91 -13.32
CA LEU A 203 3.87 -2.52 -12.44
C LEU A 203 4.39 -1.93 -11.14
N LYS A 204 3.54 -1.25 -10.44
CA LYS A 204 3.77 -0.66 -9.14
C LYS A 204 2.89 -1.35 -8.09
N VAL A 205 3.47 -1.76 -6.97
CA VAL A 205 2.76 -2.32 -5.83
C VAL A 205 2.88 -1.33 -4.68
N VAL A 206 1.75 -0.83 -4.19
CA VAL A 206 1.68 0.15 -3.11
C VAL A 206 1.41 -0.56 -1.80
N VAL A 207 2.32 -0.40 -0.85
CA VAL A 207 2.34 -1.09 0.44
C VAL A 207 2.24 -0.08 1.56
N ALA A 208 1.32 -0.28 2.50
CA ALA A 208 1.26 0.48 3.75
C ALA A 208 2.11 -0.22 4.82
N VAL A 209 3.28 0.31 5.13
CA VAL A 209 4.25 -0.26 6.08
C VAL A 209 4.15 0.48 7.41
N ASN A 210 4.29 -0.26 8.53
CA ASN A 210 4.22 0.32 9.86
C ASN A 210 5.38 1.32 10.10
N GLU A 211 5.08 2.45 10.76
CA GLU A 211 6.06 3.52 11.04
C GLU A 211 7.28 3.02 11.83
N THR A 212 7.12 1.97 12.66
CA THR A 212 8.21 1.37 13.44
C THR A 212 9.32 0.77 12.57
N GLU A 213 9.01 0.41 11.31
CA GLU A 213 9.97 -0.16 10.36
C GLU A 213 10.56 0.87 9.39
N MET A 214 10.17 2.15 9.51
CA MET A 214 10.58 3.20 8.59
C MET A 214 12.11 3.34 8.48
N ALA A 215 12.82 3.20 9.59
CA ALA A 215 14.30 3.25 9.62
C ALA A 215 14.97 2.05 8.91
N SER A 216 14.25 0.94 8.77
CA SER A 216 14.74 -0.32 8.19
C SER A 216 14.47 -0.43 6.69
N VAL A 217 13.44 0.24 6.18
CA VAL A 217 13.11 0.25 4.76
C VAL A 217 14.02 1.22 4.00
N LYS A 218 14.60 0.77 2.89
CA LYS A 218 15.52 1.59 2.06
C LYS A 218 15.13 1.50 0.58
N ASN A 219 15.34 2.59 -0.14
CA ASN A 219 15.22 2.58 -1.60
C ASN A 219 16.16 1.55 -2.23
N GLY A 220 15.68 0.82 -3.22
CA GLY A 220 16.41 -0.26 -3.88
C GLY A 220 16.37 -1.60 -3.13
N MET A 221 15.79 -1.66 -1.93
CA MET A 221 15.67 -2.90 -1.15
C MET A 221 14.90 -3.96 -1.93
N PRO A 222 15.41 -5.20 -2.03
CA PRO A 222 14.68 -6.30 -2.65
C PRO A 222 13.55 -6.76 -1.74
N VAL A 223 12.40 -7.05 -2.35
CA VAL A 223 11.23 -7.62 -1.68
C VAL A 223 10.67 -8.76 -2.51
N THR A 224 9.96 -9.67 -1.84
CA THR A 224 9.24 -10.75 -2.51
C THR A 224 7.75 -10.44 -2.52
N VAL A 225 7.14 -10.55 -3.69
CA VAL A 225 5.71 -10.30 -3.89
C VAL A 225 5.03 -11.60 -4.28
N ALA A 226 3.98 -11.95 -3.58
CA ALA A 226 3.15 -13.13 -3.84
C ALA A 226 1.70 -12.71 -4.10
N PHE A 227 1.02 -13.45 -4.98
CA PHE A 227 -0.38 -13.24 -5.33
C PHE A 227 -1.20 -14.48 -5.00
N ASP A 228 -2.35 -14.31 -4.38
CA ASP A 228 -3.24 -15.43 -4.08
C ASP A 228 -3.77 -16.11 -5.36
N THR A 229 -3.84 -15.36 -6.45
CA THR A 229 -4.24 -15.86 -7.79
C THR A 229 -3.22 -16.84 -8.38
N TYR A 230 -1.94 -16.75 -7.96
CA TYR A 230 -0.84 -17.60 -8.46
C TYR A 230 -0.12 -18.29 -7.30
N PRO A 231 -0.76 -19.30 -6.66
CA PRO A 231 -0.20 -19.96 -5.49
C PRO A 231 1.12 -20.66 -5.86
N GLY A 232 2.16 -20.39 -5.05
CA GLY A 232 3.50 -20.96 -5.26
C GLY A 232 4.39 -20.16 -6.22
N GLU A 233 3.88 -19.16 -6.95
CA GLU A 233 4.72 -18.23 -7.73
C GLU A 233 5.08 -17.00 -6.88
N THR A 234 6.34 -16.60 -6.93
CA THR A 234 6.83 -15.38 -6.30
C THR A 234 7.43 -14.44 -7.34
N PHE A 235 7.17 -13.16 -7.16
CA PHE A 235 7.67 -12.10 -8.03
C PHE A 235 8.71 -11.28 -7.27
N ASN A 236 9.85 -11.03 -7.90
CA ASN A 236 10.88 -10.19 -7.32
C ASN A 236 10.51 -8.72 -7.53
N GLY A 237 10.42 -7.98 -6.44
CA GLY A 237 10.20 -6.53 -6.44
C GLY A 237 11.39 -5.77 -5.87
N ARG A 238 11.42 -4.47 -6.14
CA ARG A 238 12.36 -3.52 -5.52
C ARG A 238 11.63 -2.30 -5.04
N VAL A 239 11.97 -1.83 -3.84
CA VAL A 239 11.49 -0.55 -3.32
C VAL A 239 11.97 0.57 -4.25
N SER A 240 11.03 1.28 -4.88
CA SER A 240 11.31 2.37 -5.82
C SER A 240 11.11 3.75 -5.19
N LEU A 241 10.16 3.86 -4.25
CA LEU A 241 9.86 5.12 -3.57
C LEU A 241 9.36 4.83 -2.15
N ILE A 242 9.83 5.65 -1.22
CA ILE A 242 9.32 5.70 0.17
C ILE A 242 8.68 7.06 0.33
N HIS A 243 7.38 7.11 0.61
CA HIS A 243 6.68 8.36 0.84
C HIS A 243 7.15 8.99 2.16
N PRO A 244 7.41 10.32 2.19
CA PRO A 244 7.95 10.98 3.39
C PRO A 244 6.90 11.24 4.47
N SER A 245 5.61 11.03 4.17
CA SER A 245 4.49 11.26 5.09
C SER A 245 4.00 9.97 5.71
N VAL A 246 3.63 10.04 7.00
CA VAL A 246 2.96 8.97 7.75
C VAL A 246 1.49 9.33 7.89
N ASP A 247 0.60 8.38 7.62
CA ASP A 247 -0.82 8.52 7.91
C ASP A 247 -1.04 8.41 9.43
N VAL A 248 -1.58 9.47 10.01
CA VAL A 248 -1.77 9.58 11.47
C VAL A 248 -2.84 8.63 12.01
N ASN A 249 -3.79 8.19 11.17
CA ASN A 249 -4.87 7.30 11.58
C ASN A 249 -4.42 5.84 11.62
N THR A 250 -3.67 5.42 10.60
CA THR A 250 -3.21 4.04 10.44
C THR A 250 -1.80 3.81 10.99
N ARG A 251 -1.04 4.87 11.29
CA ARG A 251 0.36 4.81 11.70
C ARG A 251 1.24 4.04 10.70
N THR A 252 0.95 4.24 9.42
CA THR A 252 1.70 3.62 8.32
C THR A 252 2.23 4.68 7.36
N PHE A 253 3.29 4.34 6.65
CA PHE A 253 3.80 5.11 5.52
C PHE A 253 3.71 4.27 4.25
N GLN A 254 3.52 4.93 3.10
CA GLN A 254 3.42 4.23 1.83
C GLN A 254 4.80 3.95 1.25
N VAL A 255 4.97 2.75 0.74
CA VAL A 255 6.15 2.29 0.01
C VAL A 255 5.71 1.79 -1.35
N GLU A 256 6.32 2.33 -2.42
CA GLU A 256 6.11 1.82 -3.76
C GLU A 256 7.18 0.79 -4.10
N VAL A 257 6.74 -0.35 -4.55
CA VAL A 257 7.58 -1.46 -5.01
C VAL A 257 7.36 -1.66 -6.50
N THR A 258 8.40 -1.64 -7.29
CA THR A 258 8.34 -1.94 -8.72
C THR A 258 8.55 -3.43 -8.95
N ILE A 259 7.67 -4.04 -9.76
CA ILE A 259 7.76 -5.43 -10.20
C ILE A 259 7.77 -5.52 -11.73
N GLU A 260 8.54 -6.45 -12.29
CA GLU A 260 8.50 -6.75 -13.72
C GLU A 260 7.29 -7.65 -14.03
N ASN A 261 6.58 -7.32 -15.10
CA ASN A 261 5.38 -8.05 -15.55
C ASN A 261 5.50 -8.45 -17.05
N ARG A 262 6.64 -9.03 -17.43
CA ARG A 262 6.90 -9.37 -18.85
C ARG A 262 5.88 -10.35 -19.44
N ALA A 263 5.31 -11.22 -18.62
CA ALA A 263 4.32 -12.21 -19.05
C ALA A 263 2.88 -11.65 -19.04
N ASN A 264 2.67 -10.38 -18.65
CA ASN A 264 1.36 -9.74 -18.49
C ASN A 264 0.37 -10.56 -17.64
N LYS A 265 0.87 -11.33 -16.67
CA LYS A 265 0.05 -12.16 -15.76
C LYS A 265 -0.64 -11.31 -14.69
N VAL A 266 0.06 -10.28 -14.20
CA VAL A 266 -0.42 -9.43 -13.12
C VAL A 266 -1.13 -8.21 -13.70
N HIS A 267 -2.26 -7.85 -13.11
CA HIS A 267 -3.08 -6.71 -13.54
C HIS A 267 -3.22 -5.67 -12.41
N SER A 268 -3.39 -4.41 -12.78
CA SER A 268 -3.75 -3.36 -11.83
C SER A 268 -5.05 -3.72 -11.11
N GLY A 269 -5.16 -3.37 -9.82
CA GLY A 269 -6.27 -3.74 -8.95
C GLY A 269 -6.11 -5.09 -8.22
N MET A 270 -5.15 -5.94 -8.57
CA MET A 270 -4.90 -7.18 -7.84
C MET A 270 -4.34 -6.92 -6.44
N PHE A 271 -4.71 -7.79 -5.49
CA PHE A 271 -4.08 -7.83 -4.16
C PHE A 271 -2.81 -8.65 -4.18
N ALA A 272 -1.81 -8.16 -3.45
CA ALA A 272 -0.52 -8.81 -3.30
C ALA A 272 -0.14 -8.88 -1.82
N ARG A 273 0.72 -9.86 -1.48
CA ARG A 273 1.47 -9.90 -0.22
C ARG A 273 2.91 -9.58 -0.52
N VAL A 274 3.42 -8.59 0.18
CA VAL A 274 4.82 -8.13 0.02
C VAL A 274 5.58 -8.47 1.27
N THR A 275 6.62 -9.28 1.11
CA THR A 275 7.52 -9.68 2.20
C THR A 275 8.80 -8.86 2.11
N PHE A 276 9.04 -8.06 3.14
CA PHE A 276 10.29 -7.36 3.38
C PHE A 276 11.23 -8.25 4.19
N ASN A 277 12.49 -8.32 3.80
CA ASN A 277 13.53 -9.00 4.57
C ASN A 277 14.54 -7.97 5.08
N PHE A 278 14.50 -7.70 6.38
CA PHE A 278 15.37 -6.73 7.05
C PHE A 278 16.72 -7.32 7.49
N GLY A 279 17.05 -8.51 7.00
CA GLY A 279 18.27 -9.22 7.33
C GLY A 279 18.06 -10.30 8.37
N ARG A 280 19.16 -10.69 9.03
CA ARG A 280 19.19 -11.75 10.04
C ARG A 280 19.61 -11.20 11.40
N ASN A 281 18.92 -11.62 12.43
CA ASN A 281 19.30 -11.33 13.79
C ASN A 281 19.55 -12.66 14.54
N THR A 282 20.61 -12.70 15.36
CA THR A 282 20.86 -13.83 16.23
C THR A 282 20.37 -13.47 17.62
N GLY A 283 19.37 -14.18 18.10
CA GLY A 283 18.74 -13.96 19.39
C GLY A 283 18.35 -15.25 20.08
N VAL A 284 18.00 -15.14 21.36
CA VAL A 284 17.48 -16.27 22.12
C VAL A 284 16.07 -16.56 21.65
N VAL A 285 15.81 -17.81 21.27
CA VAL A 285 14.50 -18.26 20.78
C VAL A 285 13.99 -19.39 21.67
N ILE A 286 12.71 -19.31 22.04
CA ILE A 286 12.00 -20.33 22.83
C ILE A 286 10.65 -20.66 22.22
N SER A 287 10.07 -21.81 22.57
CA SER A 287 8.73 -22.19 22.16
C SER A 287 7.68 -21.20 22.68
N ASP A 288 6.65 -20.90 21.86
CA ASP A 288 5.52 -20.07 22.29
C ASP A 288 4.73 -20.71 23.44
N LEU A 289 4.77 -22.05 23.57
CA LEU A 289 4.20 -22.78 24.69
C LEU A 289 4.83 -22.43 26.05
N ALA A 290 6.09 -21.98 26.07
CA ALA A 290 6.78 -21.59 27.30
C ALA A 290 6.33 -20.22 27.82
N VAL A 291 5.82 -19.34 26.93
CA VAL A 291 5.47 -17.97 27.26
C VAL A 291 4.05 -17.90 27.79
N GLN A 292 3.92 -17.48 29.04
CA GLN A 292 2.63 -17.25 29.69
C GLN A 292 2.32 -15.76 29.71
N LYS A 293 1.01 -15.42 29.74
CA LYS A 293 0.53 -14.04 29.87
C LYS A 293 -0.18 -13.90 31.20
N GLN A 294 0.25 -12.95 32.01
CA GLN A 294 -0.38 -12.67 33.29
C GLN A 294 -1.74 -11.98 33.06
N THR A 295 -2.79 -12.55 33.63
CA THR A 295 -4.14 -12.00 33.56
C THR A 295 -4.19 -10.64 34.25
N GLY A 296 -4.74 -9.63 33.58
CA GLY A 296 -4.91 -8.26 34.11
C GLY A 296 -3.76 -7.30 33.76
N SER A 297 -2.49 -7.68 33.93
CA SER A 297 -1.32 -6.80 33.66
C SER A 297 -0.83 -6.89 32.21
N GLY A 298 -1.10 -8.00 31.53
CA GLY A 298 -0.57 -8.25 30.19
C GLY A 298 0.92 -8.60 30.14
N VAL A 299 1.62 -8.62 31.28
CA VAL A 299 3.02 -8.98 31.40
C VAL A 299 3.23 -10.41 30.92
N ARG A 300 4.29 -10.64 30.15
CA ARG A 300 4.68 -11.98 29.69
C ARG A 300 5.79 -12.51 30.57
N TYR A 301 5.69 -13.81 30.91
CA TYR A 301 6.64 -14.47 31.77
C TYR A 301 6.86 -15.92 31.35
N VAL A 302 7.93 -16.50 31.82
CA VAL A 302 8.28 -17.92 31.71
C VAL A 302 8.66 -18.50 33.05
N TYR A 303 8.56 -19.80 33.18
CA TYR A 303 9.20 -20.54 34.30
C TYR A 303 10.53 -21.12 33.84
N THR A 304 11.62 -20.77 34.52
CA THR A 304 12.94 -21.33 34.25
C THR A 304 13.23 -22.40 35.28
N LEU A 305 13.81 -23.54 34.86
CA LEU A 305 14.21 -24.63 35.74
C LEU A 305 15.63 -24.37 36.24
N GLU A 306 15.76 -24.24 37.56
CA GLU A 306 17.05 -24.06 38.25
C GLU A 306 17.74 -25.42 38.50
N SER A 307 19.05 -25.41 38.80
CA SER A 307 19.86 -26.63 39.03
C SER A 307 19.42 -27.46 40.24
N ASN A 308 18.72 -26.83 41.20
CA ASN A 308 18.18 -27.48 42.38
C ASN A 308 16.82 -28.18 42.16
N GLY A 309 16.31 -28.23 40.94
CA GLY A 309 15.02 -28.84 40.59
C GLY A 309 13.81 -27.99 40.96
N THR A 310 13.99 -26.70 41.23
CA THR A 310 12.90 -25.75 41.44
C THR A 310 12.67 -24.88 40.21
N VAL A 311 11.46 -24.35 40.03
CA VAL A 311 11.17 -23.40 38.98
C VAL A 311 11.16 -21.97 39.49
N LYS A 312 11.66 -21.05 38.68
CA LYS A 312 11.69 -19.62 38.98
C LYS A 312 10.86 -18.86 37.96
N TYR A 313 9.96 -18.00 38.45
CA TYR A 313 9.21 -17.04 37.65
C TYR A 313 10.17 -15.98 37.09
N ARG A 314 10.14 -15.73 35.81
CA ARG A 314 10.90 -14.67 35.14
C ARG A 314 10.03 -13.89 34.15
N GLU A 315 9.98 -12.60 34.33
CA GLU A 315 9.39 -11.72 33.30
C GLU A 315 10.27 -11.70 32.06
N VAL A 316 9.64 -11.71 30.91
CA VAL A 316 10.34 -11.70 29.62
C VAL A 316 9.77 -10.65 28.70
N GLU A 317 10.64 -9.97 28.01
CA GLU A 317 10.27 -9.13 26.87
C GLU A 317 10.40 -9.97 25.61
N VAL A 318 9.24 -10.27 24.99
CA VAL A 318 9.23 -11.03 23.74
C VAL A 318 9.43 -10.10 22.54
N GLY A 319 10.20 -10.58 21.58
CA GLY A 319 10.39 -9.97 20.29
C GLY A 319 9.37 -10.47 19.25
N ARG A 320 9.86 -10.77 18.06
CA ARG A 320 9.03 -11.29 16.95
C ARG A 320 8.60 -12.74 17.20
N ARG A 321 7.42 -13.06 16.71
CA ARG A 321 6.96 -14.46 16.64
C ARG A 321 7.41 -15.07 15.32
N ILE A 322 8.01 -16.26 15.40
CA ILE A 322 8.58 -17.00 14.28
C ILE A 322 7.93 -18.38 14.28
N GLY A 323 6.88 -18.52 13.49
CA GLY A 323 6.05 -19.74 13.51
C GLY A 323 5.46 -20.01 14.90
N ASN A 324 5.89 -21.09 15.56
CA ASN A 324 5.50 -21.50 16.91
C ASN A 324 6.53 -21.12 17.98
N ARG A 325 7.43 -20.17 17.71
CA ARG A 325 8.48 -19.72 18.63
C ARG A 325 8.49 -18.21 18.79
N TYR A 326 9.05 -17.73 19.89
CA TYR A 326 9.28 -16.31 20.15
C TYR A 326 10.77 -16.00 20.29
N GLU A 327 11.20 -14.92 19.67
CA GLU A 327 12.45 -14.25 20.01
C GLU A 327 12.31 -13.60 21.38
N ILE A 328 13.32 -13.76 22.27
CA ILE A 328 13.35 -13.14 23.59
C ILE A 328 14.37 -12.01 23.57
N LYS A 329 13.89 -10.78 23.81
CA LYS A 329 14.73 -9.60 23.90
C LYS A 329 15.44 -9.48 25.24
N SER A 330 14.73 -9.83 26.33
CA SER A 330 15.27 -9.79 27.70
C SER A 330 14.56 -10.78 28.61
N GLY A 331 15.25 -11.19 29.72
CA GLY A 331 14.70 -12.06 30.76
C GLY A 331 15.22 -13.51 30.74
N VAL A 332 15.61 -14.04 29.58
CA VAL A 332 16.18 -15.40 29.44
C VAL A 332 17.45 -15.36 28.60
N SER A 333 18.48 -16.07 29.03
CA SER A 333 19.75 -16.24 28.31
C SER A 333 19.81 -17.59 27.60
N ALA A 334 20.64 -17.71 26.58
CA ALA A 334 20.91 -18.98 25.92
C ALA A 334 21.43 -20.00 26.94
N GLY A 335 21.02 -21.28 26.81
CA GLY A 335 21.32 -22.36 27.75
C GLY A 335 20.36 -22.49 28.94
N THR A 336 19.46 -21.51 29.16
CA THR A 336 18.44 -21.58 30.20
C THR A 336 17.37 -22.61 29.85
N ARG A 337 17.01 -23.48 30.77
CA ARG A 337 15.90 -24.42 30.59
C ARG A 337 14.57 -23.75 30.95
N VAL A 338 13.65 -23.66 29.98
CA VAL A 338 12.31 -23.07 30.14
C VAL A 338 11.25 -24.16 30.13
N VAL A 339 10.22 -24.02 30.96
CA VAL A 339 9.11 -24.98 31.04
C VAL A 339 8.14 -24.74 29.89
N THR A 340 7.86 -25.79 29.11
CA THR A 340 6.95 -25.74 27.96
C THR A 340 5.59 -26.36 28.24
N LYS A 341 5.50 -27.29 29.19
CA LYS A 341 4.23 -27.89 29.64
C LYS A 341 4.20 -28.10 31.15
N GLY A 342 2.99 -28.10 31.72
CA GLY A 342 2.78 -28.29 33.15
C GLY A 342 2.75 -27.02 34.00
N GLN A 343 2.71 -25.83 33.35
CA GLN A 343 2.83 -24.51 34.00
C GLN A 343 1.66 -24.16 34.94
N THR A 344 0.46 -24.73 34.74
CA THR A 344 -0.78 -24.34 35.41
C THR A 344 -0.77 -24.53 36.92
N ARG A 345 0.11 -25.40 37.45
CA ARG A 345 0.27 -25.69 38.88
C ARG A 345 1.54 -25.11 39.49
N LEU A 346 2.27 -24.29 38.72
CA LEU A 346 3.55 -23.76 39.13
C LEU A 346 3.42 -22.41 39.81
N THR A 347 4.17 -22.24 40.89
CA THR A 347 4.46 -20.94 41.52
C THR A 347 5.96 -20.79 41.65
N ASN A 348 6.41 -19.58 41.96
CA ASN A 348 7.85 -19.33 42.13
C ASN A 348 8.41 -20.19 43.25
N GLY A 349 9.44 -20.97 43.00
CA GLY A 349 10.08 -21.88 43.96
C GLY A 349 9.50 -23.30 44.03
N THR A 350 8.46 -23.63 43.25
CA THR A 350 7.90 -24.99 43.22
C THR A 350 8.93 -26.01 42.75
N LYS A 351 9.12 -27.10 43.51
CA LYS A 351 9.89 -28.26 43.06
C LYS A 351 9.11 -29.02 42.00
N VAL A 352 9.78 -29.47 40.96
CA VAL A 352 9.17 -30.17 39.82
C VAL A 352 9.92 -31.45 39.48
N GLN A 353 9.22 -32.35 38.84
CA GLN A 353 9.75 -33.55 38.22
C GLN A 353 9.75 -33.41 36.72
N LEU A 354 10.86 -33.76 36.06
CA LEU A 354 10.93 -33.73 34.57
C LEU A 354 10.14 -34.91 33.98
N ALA A 355 9.30 -34.62 33.03
CA ALA A 355 8.71 -35.64 32.17
C ALA A 355 9.84 -36.28 31.35
N LYS A 356 9.83 -37.62 31.28
CA LYS A 356 10.80 -38.37 30.47
C LYS A 356 10.49 -38.28 28.99
#